data_6105aae5c5a9ede0b657751bbcbc04ad
#
_entry.id   6105aae5c5a9ede0b657751bbcbc04ad
#
_cell.length_a   1.000
_cell.length_b   1.000
_cell.length_c   1.000
_cell.angle_alpha   90.00
_cell.angle_beta   90.00
_cell.angle_gamma   90.00
#
_symmetry.space_group_name_H-M   'P 1'
#
loop_
_entity.id
_entity.type
_entity.pdbx_description
1 polymer ?
#
loop_
_entity_poly.entity_id
_entity_poly.type
_entity_poly.pdbx_seq_one_letter_code
_entity_poly.pdbx_strand_id
1 'polypeptide(L)' 'MAKEKSTFKTIPNGTSVTWHYRSAIGHGTVTGVHKMGTNADNTMYSIRETDHHPGEPEILHHTGKALSIVK' A
#
# COMPACT_ATOMS: atom_id res chain seq x y z
N MET A 1 -28.59 2.49 11.36
CA MET A 1 -27.94 2.47 11.10
C MET A 1 -27.30 2.43 10.61
N ALA A 2 -26.91 2.36 10.67
CA ALA A 2 -26.17 2.41 10.20
C ALA A 2 -25.70 2.15 9.87
N LYS A 3 -25.34 2.05 9.60
CA LYS A 3 -24.65 1.94 9.20
C LYS A 3 -23.80 1.62 8.99
N GLU A 4 -23.93 1.20 8.66
CA GLU A 4 -22.87 0.95 8.63
C GLU A 4 -22.11 1.21 7.75
N LYS A 5 -21.55 1.69 7.95
CA LYS A 5 -20.59 1.96 7.06
C LYS A 5 -19.86 0.72 6.70
N SER A 6 -19.37 0.66 5.48
CA SER A 6 -18.66 -0.52 5.09
C SER A 6 -17.43 -0.66 5.95
N THR A 7 -17.22 -1.85 6.42
CA THR A 7 -16.02 -2.16 7.16
C THR A 7 -15.17 -3.04 6.29
N PHE A 8 -14.03 -2.57 5.93
CA PHE A 8 -13.06 -3.36 5.20
C PHE A 8 -11.77 -3.35 5.98
N LYS A 9 -10.97 -4.38 5.76
CA LYS A 9 -9.68 -4.47 6.43
C LYS A 9 -8.63 -3.76 5.63
N THR A 10 -7.94 -2.84 6.25
CA THR A 10 -6.78 -2.24 5.62
C THR A 10 -5.60 -3.19 5.74
N ILE A 11 -4.61 -2.97 4.87
CA ILE A 11 -3.39 -3.77 4.94
C ILE A 11 -2.64 -3.39 6.21
N PRO A 12 -2.32 -4.36 7.08
CA PRO A 12 -1.66 -4.03 8.34
C PRO A 12 -0.25 -3.51 8.12
N ASN A 13 0.20 -2.67 9.06
CA ASN A 13 1.59 -2.23 9.05
C ASN A 13 2.51 -3.44 9.17
N GLY A 14 3.62 -3.40 8.46
CA GLY A 14 4.56 -4.50 8.47
C GLY A 14 4.30 -5.55 7.41
N THR A 15 3.22 -5.41 6.64
CA THR A 15 2.92 -6.35 5.57
C THR A 15 3.85 -6.12 4.39
N SER A 16 4.46 -7.19 3.90
CA SER A 16 5.29 -7.13 2.70
C SER A 16 4.40 -7.09 1.47
N VAL A 17 4.67 -6.16 0.57
CA VAL A 17 3.87 -5.98 -0.62
C VAL A 17 4.77 -5.79 -1.83
N THR A 18 4.20 -6.01 -3.01
CA THR A 18 4.85 -5.74 -4.28
C THR A 18 3.92 -4.92 -5.15
N TRP A 19 4.48 -4.25 -6.13
CA TRP A 19 3.69 -3.50 -7.11
C TRP A 19 4.45 -3.49 -8.43
N HIS A 20 3.72 -3.23 -9.50
CA HIS A 20 4.35 -3.13 -10.82
C HIS A 20 4.83 -1.72 -11.05
N TYR A 21 6.05 -1.58 -11.52
CA TYR A 21 6.63 -0.30 -11.82
C TYR A 21 7.31 -0.42 -13.17
N ARG A 22 6.59 0.01 -14.23
CA ARG A 22 7.07 -0.11 -15.60
C ARG A 22 7.36 -1.58 -15.89
N SER A 23 8.59 -1.92 -16.22
CA SER A 23 8.97 -3.29 -16.54
C SER A 23 9.53 -4.02 -15.33
N ALA A 24 9.45 -3.42 -14.15
CA ALA A 24 10.02 -3.99 -12.93
C ALA A 24 8.94 -4.21 -11.89
N ILE A 25 9.30 -4.90 -10.83
CA ILE A 25 8.41 -5.11 -9.69
C ILE A 25 9.07 -4.49 -8.48
N GLY A 26 8.34 -3.58 -7.84
CA GLY A 26 8.81 -2.99 -6.60
C GLY A 26 8.45 -3.84 -5.40
N HIS A 27 9.24 -3.74 -4.36
CA HIS A 27 9.05 -4.46 -3.11
C HIS A 27 9.12 -3.49 -1.95
N GLY A 28 8.26 -3.68 -0.99
CA GLY A 28 8.29 -2.82 0.18
C GLY A 28 7.45 -3.35 1.32
N THR A 29 7.36 -2.56 2.37
CA THR A 29 6.62 -2.89 3.57
C THR A 29 5.66 -1.75 3.88
N VAL A 30 4.41 -2.09 4.16
CA VAL A 30 3.42 -1.08 4.50
C VAL A 30 3.75 -0.50 5.87
N THR A 31 3.81 0.84 5.95
CA THR A 31 4.10 1.53 7.20
C THR A 31 2.87 2.24 7.76
N GLY A 32 1.81 2.38 6.98
CA GLY A 32 0.59 3.01 7.46
C GLY A 32 -0.35 3.34 6.33
N VAL A 33 -1.48 3.95 6.68
CA VAL A 33 -2.45 4.43 5.71
C VAL A 33 -2.18 5.90 5.46
N HIS A 34 -1.93 6.24 4.19
CA HIS A 34 -1.70 7.62 3.80
C HIS A 34 -3.03 8.35 3.61
N LYS A 35 -3.95 7.72 2.92
CA LYS A 35 -5.25 8.32 2.67
C LYS A 35 -6.30 7.22 2.63
N MET A 36 -7.27 7.30 3.54
CA MET A 36 -8.33 6.30 3.63
C MET A 36 -9.30 6.46 2.47
N GLY A 37 -9.59 5.36 1.79
CA GLY A 37 -10.58 5.33 0.74
C GLY A 37 -11.88 4.72 1.21
N THR A 38 -12.73 4.38 0.25
CA THR A 38 -14.01 3.77 0.55
C THR A 38 -13.93 2.25 0.61
N ASN A 39 -12.84 1.69 0.09
CA ASN A 39 -12.58 0.25 0.20
C ASN A 39 -11.07 0.04 0.16
N ALA A 40 -10.66 -1.23 0.28
CA ALA A 40 -9.23 -1.54 0.34
C ALA A 40 -8.51 -1.15 -0.95
N ASP A 41 -9.20 -1.27 -2.08
CA ASP A 41 -8.57 -1.01 -3.37
C ASP A 41 -8.23 0.46 -3.59
N ASN A 42 -9.05 1.37 -3.07
CA ASN A 42 -8.80 2.79 -3.27
C ASN A 42 -8.24 3.49 -2.04
N THR A 43 -7.88 2.74 -1.02
CA THR A 43 -7.15 3.27 0.12
C THR A 43 -5.68 3.37 -0.26
N MET A 44 -5.08 4.53 -0.03
CA MET A 44 -3.68 4.74 -0.36
C MET A 44 -2.82 4.49 0.86
N TYR A 45 -1.82 3.66 0.69
CA TYR A 45 -0.93 3.24 1.77
C TYR A 45 0.44 3.88 1.63
N SER A 46 1.09 4.09 2.76
CA SER A 46 2.48 4.49 2.80
C SER A 46 3.33 3.24 2.86
N ILE A 47 4.35 3.16 2.02
CA ILE A 47 5.16 1.96 1.87
C ILE A 47 6.62 2.39 1.89
N ARG A 48 7.40 1.69 2.72
CA ARG A 48 8.85 1.87 2.70
C ARG A 48 9.43 0.87 1.71
N GLU A 49 10.08 1.38 0.68
CA GLU A 49 10.64 0.53 -0.37
C GLU A 49 11.84 -0.23 0.15
N THR A 50 11.87 -1.54 -0.12
CA THR A 50 12.95 -2.40 0.34
C THR A 50 14.26 -2.07 -0.36
N ASP A 51 14.20 -1.91 -1.69
CA ASP A 51 15.39 -1.64 -2.48
C ASP A 51 15.40 -0.18 -2.91
N HIS A 52 15.50 0.70 -1.93
CA HIS A 52 15.50 2.13 -2.18
C HIS A 52 16.71 2.53 -2.99
N HIS A 53 16.46 3.27 -4.07
CA HIS A 53 17.53 3.74 -4.95
C HIS A 53 17.89 5.18 -4.62
N PRO A 54 19.16 5.57 -4.79
CA PRO A 54 19.53 6.96 -4.56
C PRO A 54 18.70 7.91 -5.41
N GLY A 55 18.25 8.99 -4.81
CA GLY A 55 17.47 9.99 -5.52
C GLY A 55 15.98 9.73 -5.51
N GLU A 56 15.54 8.60 -5.00
CA GLU A 56 14.13 8.27 -4.91
C GLU A 56 13.62 8.50 -3.50
N PRO A 57 12.31 8.80 -3.35
CA PRO A 57 11.74 8.91 -2.01
C PRO A 57 11.83 7.57 -1.29
N GLU A 58 12.10 7.64 0.01
CA GLU A 58 12.14 6.43 0.82
C GLU A 58 10.75 5.86 1.02
N ILE A 59 9.76 6.72 1.12
CA ILE A 59 8.37 6.32 1.34
C ILE A 59 7.59 6.59 0.07
N LEU A 60 6.89 5.57 -0.39
CA LEU A 60 6.05 5.65 -1.57
C LEU A 60 4.59 5.52 -1.16
N HIS A 61 3.71 5.98 -2.02
CA HIS A 61 2.27 5.90 -1.78
C HIS A 61 1.62 5.17 -2.95
N HIS A 62 0.94 4.08 -2.64
CA HIS A 62 0.22 3.29 -3.65
C HIS A 62 -1.14 2.90 -3.10
N THR A 63 -2.11 2.80 -4.00
CA THR A 63 -3.43 2.31 -3.61
C THR A 63 -3.38 0.80 -3.42
N GLY A 64 -4.31 0.29 -2.62
CA GLY A 64 -4.37 -1.16 -2.40
C GLY A 64 -4.55 -1.95 -3.69
N LYS A 65 -5.24 -1.34 -4.67
CA LYS A 65 -5.43 -2.01 -5.96
C LYS A 65 -4.10 -2.26 -6.66
N ALA A 66 -3.13 -1.37 -6.47
CA ALA A 66 -1.82 -1.50 -7.13
C ALA A 66 -0.91 -2.46 -6.39
N LEU A 67 -1.27 -2.87 -5.19
CA LEU A 67 -0.39 -3.66 -4.33
C LEU A 67 -0.79 -5.13 -4.35
N SER A 68 0.21 -6.00 -4.28
CA SER A 68 0.00 -7.42 -4.08
C SER A 68 0.67 -7.80 -2.77
N ILE A 69 -0.04 -8.55 -1.95
CA ILE A 69 0.49 -8.95 -0.66
C ILE A 69 1.38 -10.18 -0.85
N VAL A 70 2.57 -10.11 -0.30
CA VAL A 70 3.51 -11.24 -0.33
C VAL A 70 3.15 -12.16 0.82
N LYS A 71 2.97 -13.42 0.49
CA LYS A 71 2.61 -14.42 1.49
C LYS A 71 3.77 -15.33 1.85
#